data_c23c23424995c7ca9d33c6784daa4bf2
#
_entry.id   c23c23424995c7ca9d33c6784daa4bf2
#
_cell.length_a   1.000
_cell.length_b   1.000
_cell.length_c   1.000
_cell.angle_alpha   90.00
_cell.angle_beta   90.00
_cell.angle_gamma   90.00
#
_symmetry.space_group_name_H-M   'P 1'
#
loop_
_entity.id
_entity.type
_entity.pdbx_description
1 polymer ?
#
loop_
_entity_poly.entity_id
_entity_poly.type
_entity_poly.pdbx_seq_one_letter_code
_entity_poly.pdbx_strand_id
1 'polypeptide(L)'
;EAVFDFVGIPATVEIARQSIARDGIIHIVGIGGGILPAGFFSIPYGASVRTPYWGSRSELMEVFDLARTGKIKVHNERFTIEQAPEAYERLKAGTILGRAVVVP
;
A
#
# COMPACT_ATOMS: atom_id res chain seq x y z
N GLU A 1 -3.39 12.07 -14.31
CA GLU A 1 -3.73 12.02 -12.87
C GLU A 1 -3.73 10.56 -12.40
N ALA A 2 -3.23 10.29 -11.18
CA ALA A 2 -3.12 8.93 -10.66
C ALA A 2 -3.75 8.82 -9.27
N VAL A 3 -4.38 7.69 -9.00
CA VAL A 3 -4.92 7.30 -7.70
C VAL A 3 -4.19 6.05 -7.22
N PHE A 4 -3.70 6.04 -5.98
CA PHE A 4 -3.05 4.89 -5.35
C PHE A 4 -3.90 4.38 -4.19
N ASP A 5 -4.33 3.12 -4.27
CA ASP A 5 -5.00 2.42 -3.19
C ASP A 5 -4.04 1.43 -2.53
N PHE A 6 -3.53 1.76 -1.33
CA PHE A 6 -2.61 0.92 -0.57
C PHE A 6 -3.32 -0.08 0.36
N VAL A 7 -4.64 -0.10 0.39
CA VAL A 7 -5.45 -0.98 1.24
C VAL A 7 -6.12 -2.07 0.43
N GLY A 8 -6.79 -1.71 -0.66
CA GLY A 8 -7.41 -2.65 -1.60
C GLY A 8 -8.64 -3.38 -1.06
N ILE A 9 -9.36 -2.80 -0.08
CA ILE A 9 -10.66 -3.32 0.37
C ILE A 9 -11.79 -2.76 -0.50
N PRO A 10 -13.01 -3.36 -0.49
CA PRO A 10 -14.12 -2.88 -1.32
C PRO A 10 -14.40 -1.39 -1.17
N ALA A 11 -14.32 -0.85 0.05
CA ALA A 11 -14.59 0.56 0.31
C ALA A 11 -13.53 1.49 -0.33
N THR A 12 -12.23 1.17 -0.23
CA THR A 12 -11.16 2.00 -0.81
C THR A 12 -11.09 1.89 -2.32
N VAL A 13 -11.36 0.72 -2.87
CA VAL A 13 -11.48 0.49 -4.32
C VAL A 13 -12.62 1.33 -4.91
N GLU A 14 -13.74 1.44 -4.21
CA GLU A 14 -14.86 2.28 -4.65
C GLU A 14 -14.51 3.77 -4.58
N ILE A 15 -13.83 4.21 -3.53
CA ILE A 15 -13.32 5.59 -3.43
C ILE A 15 -12.36 5.89 -4.60
N ALA A 16 -11.45 4.97 -4.90
CA ALA A 16 -10.52 5.11 -6.02
C ALA A 16 -11.25 5.26 -7.36
N ARG A 17 -12.29 4.42 -7.59
CA ARG A 17 -13.14 4.47 -8.77
C ARG A 17 -13.86 5.80 -8.93
N GLN A 18 -14.36 6.37 -7.84
CA GLN A 18 -15.07 7.66 -7.84
C GLN A 18 -14.13 8.86 -7.97
N SER A 19 -12.87 8.70 -7.58
CA SER A 19 -11.89 9.80 -7.54
C SER A 19 -11.11 9.96 -8.84
N ILE A 20 -11.06 8.93 -9.68
CA ILE A 20 -10.25 8.97 -10.89
C ILE A 20 -10.88 9.86 -11.97
N ALA A 21 -10.05 10.67 -12.62
CA ALA A 21 -10.46 11.48 -13.76
C ALA A 21 -10.36 10.69 -15.09
N ARG A 22 -10.86 11.30 -16.16
CA ARG A 22 -10.67 10.80 -17.52
C ARG A 22 -9.18 10.67 -17.83
N ASP A 23 -8.83 9.64 -18.57
CA ASP A 23 -7.45 9.31 -18.96
C ASP A 23 -6.50 9.10 -17.77
N GLY A 24 -7.05 8.94 -16.54
CA GLY A 24 -6.30 8.69 -15.33
C GLY A 24 -5.94 7.23 -15.14
N ILE A 25 -5.13 6.96 -14.10
CA ILE A 25 -4.70 5.61 -13.77
C ILE A 25 -4.95 5.30 -12.28
N ILE A 26 -5.56 4.17 -12.01
CA ILE A 26 -5.72 3.62 -10.66
C ILE A 26 -4.66 2.55 -10.45
N HIS A 27 -3.87 2.68 -9.39
CA HIS A 27 -2.95 1.65 -8.91
C HIS A 27 -3.50 1.02 -7.64
N ILE A 28 -3.97 -0.23 -7.71
CA ILE A 28 -4.38 -1.01 -6.53
C ILE A 28 -3.15 -1.77 -6.03
N VAL A 29 -2.53 -1.27 -4.98
CA VAL A 29 -1.32 -1.83 -4.35
C VAL A 29 -1.69 -2.75 -3.20
N GLY A 30 -2.79 -2.42 -2.48
CA GLY A 30 -3.30 -3.20 -1.37
C GLY A 30 -3.95 -4.51 -1.82
N ILE A 31 -3.88 -5.53 -0.98
CA ILE A 31 -4.40 -6.88 -1.25
C ILE A 31 -5.62 -7.24 -0.40
N GLY A 32 -6.42 -6.25 -0.03
CA GLY A 32 -7.57 -6.40 0.86
C GLY A 32 -8.81 -7.08 0.25
N GLY A 33 -8.71 -7.64 -0.95
CA GLY A 33 -9.79 -8.41 -1.59
C GLY A 33 -10.89 -7.57 -2.26
N GLY A 34 -10.69 -6.27 -2.39
CA GLY A 34 -11.58 -5.40 -3.15
C GLY A 34 -11.53 -5.70 -4.65
N ILE A 35 -12.69 -5.62 -5.30
CA ILE A 35 -12.83 -5.82 -6.74
C ILE A 35 -13.32 -4.52 -7.38
N LEU A 36 -12.62 -4.05 -8.40
CA LEU A 36 -13.02 -2.91 -9.21
C LEU A 36 -13.64 -3.43 -10.51
N PRO A 37 -14.95 -3.28 -10.70
CA PRO A 37 -15.56 -3.60 -11.99
C PRO A 37 -15.10 -2.59 -13.05
N ALA A 38 -14.40 -3.06 -14.07
CA ALA A 38 -13.96 -2.25 -15.20
C ALA A 38 -14.82 -2.56 -16.42
N GLY A 39 -15.53 -1.56 -16.89
CA GLY A 39 -16.38 -1.64 -18.08
C GLY A 39 -16.62 -0.26 -18.64
N PHE A 40 -17.23 -0.17 -19.82
CA PHE A 40 -17.34 1.07 -20.59
C PHE A 40 -18.01 2.23 -19.80
N PHE A 41 -18.94 1.92 -18.88
CA PHE A 41 -19.65 2.92 -18.07
C PHE A 41 -19.31 2.84 -16.58
N SER A 42 -18.43 1.93 -16.14
CA SER A 42 -18.10 1.75 -14.72
C SER A 42 -16.92 2.60 -14.27
N ILE A 43 -16.05 3.01 -15.17
CA ILE A 43 -14.94 3.94 -14.95
C ILE A 43 -14.96 5.04 -16.03
N PRO A 44 -14.35 6.21 -15.78
CA PRO A 44 -14.27 7.28 -16.77
C PRO A 44 -13.54 6.84 -18.06
N TYR A 45 -13.88 7.46 -19.17
CA TYR A 45 -13.25 7.17 -20.46
C TYR A 45 -11.74 7.34 -20.41
N GLY A 46 -11.01 6.41 -21.02
CA GLY A 46 -9.56 6.41 -21.06
C GLY A 46 -8.88 6.03 -19.76
N ALA A 47 -9.63 5.91 -18.65
CA ALA A 47 -9.04 5.49 -17.39
C ALA A 47 -8.53 4.04 -17.47
N SER A 48 -7.43 3.77 -16.78
CA SER A 48 -6.81 2.44 -16.69
C SER A 48 -6.64 2.00 -15.25
N VAL A 49 -6.60 0.68 -15.04
CA VAL A 49 -6.40 0.08 -13.72
C VAL A 49 -5.17 -0.81 -13.79
N ARG A 50 -4.31 -0.71 -12.79
CA ARG A 50 -3.12 -1.55 -12.63
C ARG A 50 -3.06 -2.12 -11.22
N THR A 51 -2.62 -3.36 -11.14
CA THR A 51 -2.31 -4.06 -9.89
C THR A 51 -0.81 -4.35 -9.86
N PRO A 52 0.03 -3.37 -9.44
CA PRO A 52 1.47 -3.59 -9.33
C PRO A 52 1.76 -4.66 -8.29
N TYR A 53 2.70 -5.54 -8.60
CA TYR A 53 3.07 -6.63 -7.71
C TYR A 53 4.57 -6.61 -7.46
N TRP A 54 4.94 -6.33 -6.19
CA TRP A 54 6.33 -6.23 -5.75
C TRP A 54 7.14 -5.18 -6.52
N GLY A 55 8.43 -5.25 -6.42
CA GLY A 55 9.40 -4.46 -7.15
C GLY A 55 10.60 -5.32 -7.53
N SER A 56 11.46 -4.79 -8.37
CA SER A 56 12.71 -5.42 -8.72
C SER A 56 13.77 -5.21 -7.62
N ARG A 57 14.85 -5.99 -7.68
CA ARG A 57 16.00 -5.82 -6.78
C ARG A 57 16.65 -4.43 -6.95
N SER A 58 16.71 -3.91 -8.17
CA SER A 58 17.24 -2.57 -8.46
C SER A 58 16.41 -1.49 -7.79
N GLU A 59 15.09 -1.56 -7.90
CA GLU A 59 14.19 -0.61 -7.24
C GLU A 59 14.31 -0.66 -5.71
N LEU A 60 14.50 -1.85 -5.13
CA LEU A 60 14.78 -1.97 -3.70
C LEU A 60 16.07 -1.24 -3.29
N MET A 61 17.13 -1.34 -4.10
CA MET A 61 18.37 -0.61 -3.84
C MET A 61 18.18 0.91 -3.92
N GLU A 62 17.39 1.40 -4.87
CA GLU A 62 17.02 2.81 -4.96
C GLU A 62 16.23 3.29 -3.73
N VAL A 63 15.31 2.46 -3.22
CA VAL A 63 14.58 2.75 -1.98
C VAL A 63 15.53 2.84 -0.78
N PHE A 64 16.53 1.96 -0.67
CA PHE A 64 17.56 2.06 0.37
C PHE A 64 18.40 3.35 0.24
N ASP A 65 18.74 3.77 -0.95
CA ASP A 65 19.46 5.03 -1.16
C ASP A 65 18.61 6.26 -0.78
N LEU A 66 17.32 6.24 -1.08
CA LEU A 66 16.39 7.27 -0.61
C LEU A 66 16.29 7.30 0.93
N ALA A 67 16.27 6.14 1.58
CA ALA A 67 16.26 6.05 3.03
C ALA A 67 17.58 6.56 3.65
N ARG A 68 18.73 6.13 3.11
CA ARG A 68 20.06 6.58 3.57
C ARG A 68 20.27 8.10 3.45
N THR A 69 19.69 8.71 2.41
CA THR A 69 19.75 10.16 2.20
C THR A 69 18.67 10.93 2.96
N GLY A 70 17.85 10.24 3.76
CA GLY A 70 16.81 10.85 4.58
C GLY A 70 15.58 11.36 3.79
N LYS A 71 15.50 11.04 2.50
CA LYS A 71 14.36 11.44 1.65
C LYS A 71 13.08 10.68 1.98
N ILE A 72 13.21 9.47 2.52
CA ILE A 72 12.09 8.69 3.07
C ILE A 72 12.42 8.29 4.50
N LYS A 73 11.39 8.28 5.36
CA LYS A 73 11.48 7.82 6.75
C LYS A 73 10.40 6.78 6.98
N VAL A 74 10.79 5.64 7.52
CA VAL A 74 9.85 4.56 7.88
C VAL A 74 9.59 4.65 9.38
N HIS A 75 8.32 4.75 9.75
CA HIS A 75 7.93 4.60 11.16
C HIS A 75 7.99 3.12 11.52
N ASN A 76 8.74 2.79 12.57
CA ASN A 76 8.82 1.43 13.07
C ASN A 76 8.89 1.41 14.60
N GLU A 77 8.33 0.36 15.18
CA GLU A 77 8.49 0.00 16.59
C GLU A 77 9.30 -1.29 16.67
N ARG A 78 10.34 -1.30 17.50
CA ARG A 78 11.22 -2.46 17.68
C ARG A 78 10.75 -3.30 18.85
N PHE A 79 10.80 -4.60 18.67
CA PHE A 79 10.47 -5.61 19.68
C PHE A 79 11.61 -6.63 19.73
N THR A 80 11.86 -7.21 20.89
CA THR A 80 12.73 -8.38 21.01
C THR A 80 11.98 -9.64 20.55
N ILE A 81 12.71 -10.76 20.41
CA ILE A 81 12.08 -12.04 20.07
C ILE A 81 11.04 -12.45 21.12
N GLU A 82 11.33 -12.22 22.41
CA GLU A 82 10.43 -12.52 23.53
C GLU A 82 9.16 -11.69 23.49
N GLN A 83 9.24 -10.48 22.94
CA GLN A 83 8.10 -9.56 22.77
C GLN A 83 7.30 -9.82 21.48
N ALA A 84 7.68 -10.79 20.67
CA ALA A 84 6.96 -11.08 19.41
C ALA A 84 5.45 -11.33 19.65
N PRO A 85 5.00 -12.07 20.67
CA PRO A 85 3.57 -12.24 20.94
C PRO A 85 2.87 -10.90 21.22
N GLU A 86 3.47 -10.00 21.99
CA GLU A 86 2.95 -8.64 22.24
C GLU A 86 2.84 -7.83 20.93
N ALA A 87 3.87 -7.89 20.09
CA ALA A 87 3.87 -7.23 18.80
C ALA A 87 2.69 -7.67 17.91
N TYR A 88 2.39 -8.98 17.89
CA TYR A 88 1.23 -9.53 17.15
C TYR A 88 -0.11 -9.04 17.70
N GLU A 89 -0.28 -9.04 19.02
CA GLU A 89 -1.52 -8.54 19.64
C GLU A 89 -1.72 -7.05 19.36
N ARG A 90 -0.68 -6.25 19.45
CA ARG A 90 -0.72 -4.81 19.16
C ARG A 90 -0.96 -4.55 17.66
N LEU A 91 -0.38 -5.36 16.78
CA LEU A 91 -0.63 -5.29 15.33
C LEU A 91 -2.10 -5.59 15.01
N LYS A 92 -2.65 -6.66 15.62
CA LYS A 92 -4.06 -7.05 15.47
C LYS A 92 -5.01 -5.98 16.02
N ALA A 93 -4.64 -5.33 17.11
CA ALA A 93 -5.41 -4.25 17.72
C ALA A 93 -5.28 -2.91 16.95
N GLY A 94 -4.41 -2.81 15.94
CA GLY A 94 -4.17 -1.58 15.18
C GLY A 94 -3.46 -0.48 15.98
N THR A 95 -2.73 -0.84 17.04
CA THR A 95 -2.05 0.12 17.94
C THR A 95 -0.57 0.34 17.64
N ILE A 96 -0.07 -0.27 16.55
CA ILE A 96 1.30 -0.06 16.06
C ILE A 96 1.32 1.06 15.03
N LEU A 97 2.16 2.06 15.22
CA LEU A 97 2.38 3.10 14.25
C LEU A 97 3.46 2.67 13.24
N GLY A 98 3.04 2.38 12.02
CA GLY A 98 3.94 1.97 10.94
C GLY A 98 4.22 0.47 10.92
N ARG A 99 5.44 0.04 11.20
CA ARG A 99 5.87 -1.36 11.12
C ARG A 99 6.36 -1.88 12.47
N ALA A 100 5.92 -3.07 12.86
CA ALA A 100 6.57 -3.84 13.91
C ALA A 100 7.80 -4.55 13.35
N VAL A 101 8.94 -4.39 14.01
CA VAL A 101 10.20 -5.05 13.61
C VAL A 101 10.69 -5.84 14.81
N VAL A 102 10.71 -7.16 14.69
CA VAL A 102 11.30 -8.05 15.70
C VAL A 102 12.78 -8.19 15.41
N VAL A 103 13.61 -7.90 16.39
CA VAL A 103 15.07 -7.97 16.28
C VAL A 103 15.60 -8.97 17.32
N PRO A 104 16.70 -9.68 17.00
CA PRO A 104 17.35 -10.58 17.95
C PRO A 104 17.94 -9.80 19.14
#